data_7da1e220bdfcf7f4341c87bb05467533
#
_entry.id   7da1e220bdfcf7f4341c87bb05467533
#
_cell.length_a   1.000
_cell.length_b   1.000
_cell.length_c   1.000
_cell.angle_alpha   90.00
_cell.angle_beta   90.00
_cell.angle_gamma   90.00
#
_symmetry.space_group_name_H-M   'P 1'
#
loop_
_entity.id
_entity.type
_entity.pdbx_description
1 polymer ?
#
loop_
_entity_poly.entity_id
_entity_poly.type
_entity_poly.pdbx_seq_one_letter_code
_entity_poly.pdbx_strand_id
1 'polypeptide(L)'
;MLQNLAARQIQTCSLPLSHTILKSVRRIKMFHFHSWTMKLTKHSSTPLQRLLCEAASNLPVLTLFTKKPCPLCDEAKAMLEPYKHKFIFQEVDITLPDHKTWYERYKNDIPVFHLNGQFLMKHRMDIEELQNQLLNIELQDGGKR
;
A
#
# COMPACT_ATOMS: atom_id res chain seq x y z
N MET A 1 -23.66 -7.67 -20.25
CA MET A 1 -23.55 -8.64 -19.15
C MET A 1 -22.16 -9.24 -19.20
N LEU A 2 -21.21 -8.72 -18.44
CA LEU A 2 -19.95 -9.40 -18.11
C LEU A 2 -19.39 -8.74 -16.86
N GLN A 3 -19.22 -9.54 -15.86
CA GLN A 3 -19.00 -9.26 -14.45
C GLN A 3 -17.58 -8.73 -14.21
N ASN A 4 -17.49 -7.60 -13.49
CA ASN A 4 -16.26 -7.11 -12.87
C ASN A 4 -15.95 -7.94 -11.64
N LEU A 5 -15.05 -8.88 -11.74
CA LEU A 5 -14.37 -9.51 -10.62
C LEU A 5 -13.12 -8.71 -10.31
N ALA A 6 -13.27 -7.72 -9.44
CA ALA A 6 -12.13 -7.08 -8.78
C ALA A 6 -11.53 -8.07 -7.79
N ALA A 7 -10.41 -8.68 -8.17
CA ALA A 7 -9.60 -9.48 -7.27
C ALA A 7 -9.03 -8.57 -6.16
N ARG A 8 -9.61 -8.67 -4.97
CA ARG A 8 -9.02 -8.14 -3.74
C ARG A 8 -7.78 -8.97 -3.42
N GLN A 9 -6.62 -8.44 -3.74
CA GLN A 9 -5.37 -8.99 -3.20
C GLN A 9 -5.28 -8.63 -1.73
N ILE A 10 -5.43 -9.63 -0.90
CA ILE A 10 -5.17 -9.55 0.54
C ILE A 10 -3.65 -9.51 0.70
N GLN A 11 -3.13 -8.32 0.91
CA GLN A 11 -1.72 -8.14 1.27
C GLN A 11 -1.54 -8.60 2.71
N THR A 12 -1.01 -9.81 2.89
CA THR A 12 -0.57 -10.32 4.18
C THR A 12 0.65 -9.53 4.63
N CYS A 13 0.56 -8.85 5.77
CA CYS A 13 1.71 -8.24 6.46
C CYS A 13 2.68 -9.35 6.89
N SER A 14 3.67 -9.64 6.05
CA SER A 14 4.80 -10.50 6.41
C SER A 14 5.95 -9.61 6.86
N LEU A 15 6.21 -9.61 8.16
CA LEU A 15 7.43 -9.02 8.73
C LEU A 15 8.62 -9.92 8.41
N PRO A 16 9.77 -9.39 7.98
CA PRO A 16 10.98 -10.19 7.81
C PRO A 16 11.57 -10.53 9.17
N LEU A 17 11.58 -11.83 9.48
CA LEU A 17 12.36 -12.39 10.58
C LEU A 17 13.85 -12.28 10.25
N SER A 18 14.55 -11.46 10.98
CA SER A 18 16.01 -11.35 10.93
C SER A 18 16.64 -12.68 11.34
N HIS A 19 17.34 -13.29 10.42
CA HIS A 19 18.28 -14.38 10.67
C HIS A 19 19.48 -13.83 11.45
N THR A 20 19.57 -14.08 12.71
CA THR A 20 20.85 -14.22 13.42
C THR A 20 20.56 -14.84 14.79
N ILE A 21 20.92 -16.08 14.97
CA ILE A 21 21.67 -16.68 16.08
C ILE A 21 21.54 -18.20 15.95
N LEU A 22 22.50 -18.76 15.26
CA LEU A 22 22.79 -20.20 15.35
C LEU A 22 24.19 -20.29 15.91
N LYS A 23 24.33 -20.73 17.15
CA LYS A 23 25.40 -21.57 17.66
C LYS A 23 25.32 -21.66 19.19
N SER A 24 24.81 -22.73 19.69
CA SER A 24 25.50 -23.51 20.72
C SER A 24 24.76 -24.81 21.01
N VAL A 25 25.31 -25.86 20.48
CA VAL A 25 24.94 -27.25 20.77
C VAL A 25 25.52 -27.62 22.13
N ARG A 26 24.73 -28.15 23.04
CA ARG A 26 25.16 -29.24 23.95
C ARG A 26 23.99 -30.11 24.37
N ARG A 27 24.08 -31.31 23.88
CA ARG A 27 23.55 -32.62 24.25
C ARG A 27 23.06 -32.68 25.71
N ILE A 28 21.75 -32.89 25.94
CA ILE A 28 21.22 -33.44 27.20
C ILE A 28 20.18 -34.49 26.87
N LYS A 29 20.31 -35.59 27.60
CA LYS A 29 19.70 -36.92 27.49
C LYS A 29 18.18 -36.94 27.57
N MET A 30 17.63 -37.99 26.94
CA MET A 30 16.27 -38.53 27.09
C MET A 30 15.81 -38.55 28.56
N PHE A 31 14.61 -38.02 28.79
CA PHE A 31 13.72 -38.53 29.84
C PHE A 31 12.25 -38.32 29.46
N HIS A 32 11.55 -39.46 29.37
CA HIS A 32 10.14 -39.75 29.61
C HIS A 32 9.03 -38.79 29.21
N PHE A 33 8.24 -39.33 28.31
CA PHE A 33 6.82 -39.16 28.05
C PHE A 33 6.00 -38.69 29.26
N HIS A 34 5.42 -37.47 29.13
CA HIS A 34 4.10 -37.17 29.68
C HIS A 34 3.36 -36.31 28.65
N SER A 35 2.28 -36.89 28.15
CA SER A 35 1.26 -36.30 27.33
C SER A 35 0.73 -35.05 28.01
N TRP A 36 1.13 -33.86 27.51
CA TRP A 36 0.48 -32.63 27.86
C TRP A 36 -0.16 -32.04 26.60
N THR A 37 -1.48 -32.17 26.57
CA THR A 37 -2.33 -31.50 25.59
C THR A 37 -2.11 -30.00 25.71
N MET A 38 -1.32 -29.43 24.79
CA MET A 38 -1.23 -27.99 24.65
C MET A 38 -2.56 -27.48 24.10
N LYS A 39 -3.35 -26.87 24.99
CA LYS A 39 -4.46 -26.01 24.59
C LYS A 39 -3.90 -24.92 23.68
N LEU A 40 -4.31 -24.92 22.41
CA LEU A 40 -4.08 -23.84 21.48
C LEU A 40 -4.72 -22.58 22.07
N THR A 41 -3.94 -21.75 22.75
CA THR A 41 -4.39 -20.40 23.09
C THR A 41 -4.48 -19.63 21.78
N LYS A 42 -5.71 -19.35 21.36
CA LYS A 42 -5.99 -18.38 20.30
C LYS A 42 -5.32 -17.07 20.71
N HIS A 43 -4.27 -16.69 19.98
CA HIS A 43 -3.66 -15.37 20.14
C HIS A 43 -4.73 -14.32 19.82
N SER A 44 -5.34 -13.82 20.89
CA SER A 44 -6.16 -12.63 20.85
C SER A 44 -5.22 -11.46 20.54
N SER A 45 -5.25 -10.99 19.29
CA SER A 45 -4.58 -9.74 18.93
C SER A 45 -5.13 -8.63 19.82
N THR A 46 -4.22 -7.96 20.54
CA THR A 46 -4.56 -6.89 21.47
C THR A 46 -5.33 -5.77 20.73
N PRO A 47 -6.32 -5.14 21.36
CA PRO A 47 -7.13 -4.09 20.73
C PRO A 47 -6.29 -2.92 20.19
N LEU A 48 -5.13 -2.64 20.80
CA LEU A 48 -4.18 -1.63 20.33
C LEU A 48 -3.56 -1.97 18.97
N GLN A 49 -3.30 -3.26 18.70
CA GLN A 49 -2.73 -3.71 17.43
C GLN A 49 -3.75 -3.65 16.30
N ARG A 50 -5.04 -3.82 16.61
CA ARG A 50 -6.14 -3.59 15.66
C ARG A 50 -6.27 -2.11 15.29
N LEU A 51 -6.20 -1.21 16.27
CA LEU A 51 -6.30 0.24 16.03
C LEU A 51 -5.16 0.77 15.15
N LEU A 52 -3.94 0.26 15.31
CA LEU A 52 -2.79 0.65 14.48
C LEU A 52 -2.89 0.11 13.06
N CYS A 53 -3.49 -1.05 12.85
CA CYS A 53 -3.69 -1.63 11.52
C CYS A 53 -4.87 -0.97 10.78
N GLU A 54 -5.91 -0.57 11.49
CA GLU A 54 -7.07 0.16 10.93
C GLU A 54 -6.69 1.59 10.49
N ALA A 55 -5.84 2.26 11.25
CA ALA A 55 -5.36 3.60 10.88
C ALA A 55 -4.54 3.60 9.59
N ALA A 56 -3.79 2.52 9.31
CA ALA A 56 -3.02 2.39 8.06
C ALA A 56 -3.89 1.98 6.86
N SER A 57 -5.08 1.42 7.06
CA SER A 57 -5.96 0.94 5.99
C SER A 57 -6.86 2.01 5.38
N ASN A 58 -6.95 3.19 5.98
CA ASN A 58 -7.84 4.28 5.55
C ASN A 58 -7.13 5.39 4.75
N LEU A 59 -5.81 5.28 4.53
CA LEU A 59 -5.11 6.26 3.71
C LEU A 59 -5.53 6.14 2.25
N PRO A 60 -5.86 7.26 1.57
CA PRO A 60 -6.17 7.26 0.16
C PRO A 60 -4.95 6.82 -0.67
N VAL A 61 -5.22 6.22 -1.83
CA VAL A 61 -4.19 5.74 -2.76
C VAL A 61 -3.99 6.78 -3.86
N LEU A 62 -2.77 7.35 -3.93
CA LEU A 62 -2.36 8.21 -5.03
C LEU A 62 -1.54 7.40 -6.03
N THR A 63 -2.05 7.23 -7.25
CA THR A 63 -1.39 6.50 -8.33
C THR A 63 -0.82 7.47 -9.35
N LEU A 64 0.48 7.37 -9.63
CA LEU A 64 1.17 8.08 -10.70
C LEU A 64 1.36 7.16 -11.90
N PHE A 65 0.78 7.51 -13.04
CA PHE A 65 1.09 6.90 -14.32
C PHE A 65 2.28 7.62 -14.95
N THR A 66 3.34 6.86 -15.20
CA THR A 66 4.66 7.36 -15.60
C THR A 66 5.28 6.51 -16.70
N LYS A 67 6.43 6.95 -17.23
CA LYS A 67 7.33 6.15 -18.08
C LYS A 67 8.77 6.54 -17.77
N LYS A 68 9.74 5.83 -18.28
CA LYS A 68 11.16 6.17 -18.17
C LYS A 68 11.79 6.38 -19.55
N PRO A 69 12.52 7.50 -19.75
CA PRO A 69 12.71 8.63 -18.84
C PRO A 69 11.53 9.61 -18.82
N CYS A 70 11.27 10.30 -17.68
CA CYS A 70 10.25 11.34 -17.58
C CYS A 70 10.64 12.41 -16.55
N PRO A 71 11.32 13.48 -16.95
CA PRO A 71 11.73 14.55 -16.03
C PRO A 71 10.57 15.19 -15.26
N LEU A 72 9.41 15.41 -15.91
CA LEU A 72 8.21 15.96 -15.25
C LEU A 72 7.65 14.99 -14.19
N CYS A 73 7.77 13.68 -14.40
CA CYS A 73 7.35 12.71 -13.38
C CYS A 73 8.29 12.73 -12.17
N ASP A 74 9.58 12.93 -12.40
CA ASP A 74 10.57 13.00 -11.32
C ASP A 74 10.42 14.30 -10.53
N GLU A 75 10.14 15.43 -11.20
CA GLU A 75 9.78 16.69 -10.55
C GLU A 75 8.53 16.54 -9.68
N ALA A 76 7.49 15.93 -10.21
CA ALA A 76 6.25 15.69 -9.48
C ALA A 76 6.47 14.79 -8.24
N LYS A 77 7.31 13.75 -8.34
CA LYS A 77 7.68 12.91 -7.20
C LYS A 77 8.41 13.69 -6.11
N ALA A 78 9.32 14.58 -6.51
CA ALA A 78 10.04 15.43 -5.56
C ALA A 78 9.08 16.38 -4.82
N MET A 79 8.08 16.94 -5.52
CA MET A 79 7.05 17.78 -4.90
C MET A 79 6.15 17.02 -3.93
N LEU A 80 5.92 15.72 -4.17
CA LEU A 80 5.09 14.86 -3.32
C LEU A 80 5.80 14.38 -2.06
N GLU A 81 7.14 14.41 -2.01
CA GLU A 81 7.92 13.85 -0.92
C GLU A 81 7.49 14.32 0.48
N PRO A 82 7.25 15.62 0.74
CA PRO A 82 6.79 16.11 2.04
C PRO A 82 5.40 15.59 2.46
N TYR A 83 4.59 15.13 1.51
CA TYR A 83 3.19 14.77 1.72
C TYR A 83 2.95 13.25 1.75
N LYS A 84 3.97 12.44 1.56
CA LYS A 84 3.87 10.96 1.48
C LYS A 84 3.21 10.29 2.69
N HIS A 85 3.20 10.96 3.83
CA HIS A 85 2.53 10.45 5.03
C HIS A 85 0.99 10.54 4.97
N LYS A 86 0.42 11.26 3.98
CA LYS A 86 -1.02 11.48 3.84
C LYS A 86 -1.72 10.49 2.92
N PHE A 87 -0.98 9.68 2.16
CA PHE A 87 -1.54 8.75 1.18
C PHE A 87 -0.60 7.57 0.93
N ILE A 88 -1.13 6.50 0.35
CA ILE A 88 -0.35 5.39 -0.17
C ILE A 88 0.05 5.74 -1.60
N PHE A 89 1.36 5.87 -1.85
CA PHE A 89 1.86 6.21 -3.18
C PHE A 89 2.11 4.96 -4.02
N GLN A 90 1.59 4.94 -5.26
CA GLN A 90 1.80 3.88 -6.23
C GLN A 90 2.29 4.46 -7.55
N GLU A 91 3.28 3.82 -8.18
CA GLU A 91 3.73 4.15 -9.53
C GLU A 91 3.31 3.04 -10.50
N VAL A 92 2.81 3.45 -11.66
CA VAL A 92 2.44 2.57 -12.77
C VAL A 92 3.24 2.99 -13.99
N ASP A 93 4.22 2.17 -14.38
CA ASP A 93 4.94 2.37 -15.65
C ASP A 93 4.02 1.92 -16.80
N ILE A 94 3.58 2.88 -17.60
CA ILE A 94 2.66 2.62 -18.72
C ILE A 94 3.32 1.91 -19.90
N THR A 95 4.65 1.79 -19.91
CA THR A 95 5.39 1.13 -21.02
C THR A 95 5.47 -0.39 -20.85
N LEU A 96 5.09 -0.91 -19.68
CA LEU A 96 5.10 -2.35 -19.42
C LEU A 96 4.01 -3.05 -20.24
N PRO A 97 4.25 -4.29 -20.70
CA PRO A 97 3.32 -5.05 -21.55
C PRO A 97 1.92 -5.20 -20.94
N ASP A 98 1.85 -5.35 -19.61
CA ASP A 98 0.59 -5.53 -18.88
C ASP A 98 -0.23 -4.23 -18.78
N HIS A 99 0.39 -3.09 -19.09
CA HIS A 99 -0.23 -1.76 -18.96
C HIS A 99 -0.62 -1.15 -20.31
N LYS A 100 -0.80 -1.95 -21.36
CA LYS A 100 -1.11 -1.47 -22.71
C LYS A 100 -2.30 -0.51 -22.77
N THR A 101 -3.35 -0.76 -21.98
CA THR A 101 -4.53 0.09 -21.91
C THR A 101 -4.18 1.49 -21.38
N TRP A 102 -3.33 1.56 -20.36
CA TRP A 102 -2.88 2.83 -19.80
C TRP A 102 -1.93 3.56 -20.73
N TYR A 103 -1.08 2.80 -21.45
CA TYR A 103 -0.20 3.36 -22.48
C TYR A 103 -1.01 4.07 -23.57
N GLU A 104 -1.99 3.41 -24.17
CA GLU A 104 -2.81 4.00 -25.22
C GLU A 104 -3.56 5.25 -24.72
N ARG A 105 -3.98 5.24 -23.47
CA ARG A 105 -4.73 6.34 -22.87
C ARG A 105 -3.86 7.54 -22.47
N TYR A 106 -2.65 7.29 -21.94
CA TYR A 106 -1.87 8.33 -21.25
C TYR A 106 -0.49 8.61 -21.84
N LYS A 107 -0.09 7.97 -22.94
CA LYS A 107 1.24 8.14 -23.55
C LYS A 107 1.64 9.58 -23.85
N ASN A 108 0.67 10.47 -24.09
CA ASN A 108 0.87 11.88 -24.39
C ASN A 108 0.59 12.81 -23.21
N ASP A 109 0.02 12.31 -22.13
CA ASP A 109 -0.49 13.11 -21.01
C ASP A 109 0.31 12.94 -19.71
N ILE A 110 1.32 12.09 -19.68
CA ILE A 110 2.13 11.84 -18.48
C ILE A 110 2.90 13.07 -18.01
N PRO A 111 3.06 13.23 -16.69
CA PRO A 111 2.50 12.44 -15.60
C PRO A 111 0.99 12.58 -15.47
N VAL A 112 0.31 11.46 -15.13
CA VAL A 112 -1.12 11.45 -14.82
C VAL A 112 -1.31 10.93 -13.42
N PHE A 113 -2.18 11.54 -12.64
CA PHE A 113 -2.45 11.18 -11.25
C PHE A 113 -3.89 10.75 -11.06
N HIS A 114 -4.06 9.66 -10.33
CA HIS A 114 -5.36 9.20 -9.85
C HIS A 114 -5.36 9.13 -8.34
N LEU A 115 -6.45 9.58 -7.73
CA LEU A 115 -6.69 9.46 -6.29
C LEU A 115 -7.84 8.47 -6.06
N ASN A 116 -7.58 7.38 -5.33
CA ASN A 116 -8.53 6.27 -5.14
C ASN A 116 -9.12 5.72 -6.47
N GLY A 117 -8.28 5.67 -7.52
CA GLY A 117 -8.69 5.21 -8.86
C GLY A 117 -9.44 6.25 -9.70
N GLN A 118 -9.76 7.43 -9.17
CA GLN A 118 -10.37 8.54 -9.90
C GLN A 118 -9.29 9.45 -10.48
N PHE A 119 -9.50 9.92 -11.73
CA PHE A 119 -8.61 10.90 -12.33
C PHE A 119 -8.56 12.16 -11.47
N LEU A 120 -7.35 12.64 -11.19
CA LEU A 120 -7.13 13.85 -10.42
C LEU A 120 -6.58 14.98 -11.31
N MET A 121 -5.39 14.79 -11.87
CA MET A 121 -4.72 15.79 -12.70
C MET A 121 -3.71 15.15 -13.65
N LYS A 122 -3.18 15.96 -14.59
CA LYS A 122 -2.17 15.52 -15.56
C LYS A 122 -1.16 16.63 -15.87
N HIS A 123 -0.02 16.23 -16.46
CA HIS A 123 1.11 17.07 -16.91
C HIS A 123 1.93 17.67 -15.77
N ARG A 124 1.31 18.30 -14.79
CA ARG A 124 1.98 18.90 -13.63
C ARG A 124 1.25 18.54 -12.34
N MET A 125 2.02 18.46 -11.25
CA MET A 125 1.45 18.28 -9.92
C MET A 125 1.01 19.64 -9.38
N ASP A 126 -0.26 19.72 -8.99
CA ASP A 126 -0.82 20.81 -8.21
C ASP A 126 -1.04 20.33 -6.78
N ILE A 127 -0.21 20.85 -5.87
CA ILE A 127 -0.25 20.43 -4.46
C ILE A 127 -1.48 20.94 -3.75
N GLU A 128 -1.95 22.14 -4.11
CA GLU A 128 -3.14 22.74 -3.50
C GLU A 128 -4.39 21.92 -3.84
N GLU A 129 -4.56 21.55 -5.11
CA GLU A 129 -5.65 20.67 -5.53
C GLU A 129 -5.58 19.29 -4.86
N LEU A 130 -4.38 18.70 -4.77
CA LEU A 130 -4.20 17.43 -4.06
C LEU A 130 -4.63 17.53 -2.60
N GLN A 131 -4.21 18.58 -1.89
CA GLN A 131 -4.58 18.78 -0.48
C GLN A 131 -6.08 18.97 -0.30
N ASN A 132 -6.74 19.72 -1.18
CA ASN A 132 -8.17 19.92 -1.16
C ASN A 132 -8.93 18.59 -1.33
N GLN A 133 -8.49 17.75 -2.25
CA GLN A 133 -9.10 16.43 -2.48
C GLN A 133 -8.86 15.47 -1.32
N LEU A 134 -7.68 15.47 -0.71
CA LEU A 134 -7.40 14.68 0.50
C LEU A 134 -8.29 15.11 1.65
N LEU A 135 -8.46 16.41 1.87
CA LEU A 135 -9.34 16.94 2.91
C LEU A 135 -10.81 16.54 2.69
N ASN A 136 -11.27 16.59 1.43
CA ASN A 136 -12.63 16.14 1.10
C ASN A 136 -12.86 14.66 1.43
N ILE A 137 -11.87 13.78 1.19
CA ILE A 137 -11.94 12.37 1.55
C ILE A 137 -12.02 12.20 3.07
N GLU A 138 -11.18 12.90 3.82
CA GLU A 138 -11.17 12.85 5.29
C GLU A 138 -12.54 13.26 5.89
N LEU A 139 -13.15 14.32 5.34
CA LEU A 139 -14.45 14.80 5.78
C LEU A 139 -15.58 13.80 5.48
N GLN A 140 -15.52 13.10 4.35
CA GLN A 140 -16.50 12.09 3.96
C GLN A 140 -16.40 10.83 4.85
N ASP A 141 -15.21 10.40 5.22
CA ASP A 141 -15.00 9.24 6.09
C ASP A 141 -15.31 9.57 7.55
N GLY A 142 -15.06 10.79 8.02
CA GLY A 142 -15.40 11.26 9.35
C GLY A 142 -16.91 11.32 9.63
N GLY A 143 -17.74 11.46 8.60
CA GLY A 143 -19.20 11.50 8.71
C GLY A 143 -19.90 10.13 8.83
N LYS A 144 -19.15 9.03 8.72
CA LYS A 144 -19.68 7.65 8.79
C LYS A 144 -19.49 6.95 10.13
N ARG A 145 -19.03 7.66 11.15
CA ARG A 145 -18.88 7.13 12.51
C ARG A 145 -20.01 7.50 13.43
#